data_4598c182002c32f77bf958a7b07bf909
#
_entry.id   4598c182002c32f77bf958a7b07bf909
#
_cell.length_a   1.000
_cell.length_b   1.000
_cell.length_c   1.000
_cell.angle_alpha   90.00
_cell.angle_beta   90.00
_cell.angle_gamma   90.00
#
_symmetry.space_group_name_H-M   'P 1'
#
loop_
_entity.id
_entity.type
_entity.pdbx_description
1 polymer ?
#
loop_
_entity_poly.entity_id
_entity_poly.type
_entity_poly.pdbx_seq_one_letter_code
_entity_poly.pdbx_strand_id
1 'polypeptide(L)'
;MRFLNNFSGALAWMSVVAPLSLLAGCEKPANDNPLFPLGEGRSWTYRIEISYDAPEPYVDRSTITMTNLGRVDLNGVETWRRRSDYGNDYWLKIDDKGVHRIASRTPNDKVAVLDRAPRTVLPAKLSKEEKWTTTTVPYFLKRRNEWPQEFKYVDRFRDLTMTYAVEATDQKVSTPAGDFSGCVLIKGVTPLHIWHEREMTYKEAPMVNREWYCPNVGLVQLERHEPTTARFFQGGVMRMTLLSTKSF
;
A
#
# COMPACT_ATOMS: atom_id res chain seq x y z
N MET A 1 -77.99 -55.45 -32.90
CA MET A 1 -77.29 -55.17 -34.13
C MET A 1 -76.38 -53.95 -33.96
N ARG A 2 -75.10 -54.11 -34.30
CA ARG A 2 -74.02 -53.11 -34.38
C ARG A 2 -73.35 -52.64 -33.13
N PHE A 3 -72.13 -53.11 -33.01
CA PHE A 3 -71.02 -52.73 -32.19
C PHE A 3 -70.48 -51.33 -32.56
N LEU A 4 -70.01 -50.57 -31.60
CA LEU A 4 -69.02 -49.53 -31.77
C LEU A 4 -68.08 -49.57 -30.61
N ASN A 5 -66.84 -49.92 -30.96
CA ASN A 5 -65.70 -49.84 -30.08
C ASN A 5 -65.27 -48.38 -29.82
N ASN A 6 -65.05 -47.99 -28.60
CA ASN A 6 -64.32 -46.78 -28.22
C ASN A 6 -62.93 -47.13 -27.78
N PHE A 7 -61.92 -46.76 -28.57
CA PHE A 7 -60.50 -46.73 -28.15
C PHE A 7 -60.23 -45.43 -27.52
N SER A 8 -59.90 -45.44 -26.20
CA SER A 8 -59.36 -44.31 -25.49
C SER A 8 -57.84 -44.35 -25.53
N GLY A 9 -57.22 -43.48 -26.31
CA GLY A 9 -55.78 -43.28 -26.32
C GLY A 9 -55.35 -42.38 -25.18
N ALA A 10 -54.59 -42.89 -24.24
CA ALA A 10 -53.93 -42.07 -23.18
C ALA A 10 -52.67 -41.44 -23.74
N LEU A 11 -52.64 -40.12 -23.89
CA LEU A 11 -51.40 -39.35 -24.12
C LEU A 11 -50.65 -39.18 -22.80
N ALA A 12 -49.51 -39.87 -22.72
CA ALA A 12 -48.55 -39.65 -21.65
C ALA A 12 -47.73 -38.36 -21.94
N TRP A 13 -47.90 -37.34 -21.14
CA TRP A 13 -47.04 -36.14 -21.18
C TRP A 13 -45.77 -36.44 -20.45
N MET A 14 -44.67 -36.57 -21.18
CA MET A 14 -43.31 -36.69 -20.64
C MET A 14 -42.80 -35.26 -20.31
N SER A 15 -42.84 -34.87 -19.02
CA SER A 15 -42.25 -33.63 -18.55
C SER A 15 -40.74 -33.79 -18.50
N VAL A 16 -40.03 -33.16 -19.45
CA VAL A 16 -38.56 -33.03 -19.42
C VAL A 16 -38.20 -31.92 -18.41
N VAL A 17 -37.76 -32.33 -17.24
CA VAL A 17 -37.13 -31.42 -16.26
C VAL A 17 -35.68 -31.25 -16.66
N ALA A 18 -35.34 -30.13 -17.30
CA ALA A 18 -33.95 -29.72 -17.55
C ALA A 18 -33.34 -29.25 -16.21
N PRO A 19 -32.18 -29.78 -15.78
CA PRO A 19 -31.48 -29.25 -14.63
C PRO A 19 -30.89 -27.88 -15.02
N LEU A 20 -31.38 -26.82 -14.36
CA LEU A 20 -30.78 -25.49 -14.40
C LEU A 20 -29.46 -25.56 -13.61
N SER A 21 -28.36 -25.79 -14.32
CA SER A 21 -27.01 -25.71 -13.75
C SER A 21 -26.74 -24.23 -13.42
N LEU A 22 -26.90 -23.89 -12.16
CA LEU A 22 -26.42 -22.62 -11.59
C LEU A 22 -24.88 -22.62 -11.68
N LEU A 23 -24.35 -22.08 -12.76
CA LEU A 23 -22.96 -21.67 -12.83
C LEU A 23 -22.82 -20.49 -11.84
N ALA A 24 -22.49 -20.82 -10.61
CA ALA A 24 -21.94 -19.85 -9.68
C ALA A 24 -20.57 -19.44 -10.24
N GLY A 25 -20.58 -18.50 -11.18
CA GLY A 25 -19.40 -17.79 -11.59
C GLY A 25 -18.87 -17.09 -10.35
N CYS A 26 -17.68 -17.48 -9.87
CA CYS A 26 -16.90 -16.62 -8.99
C CYS A 26 -16.64 -15.34 -9.79
N GLU A 27 -17.50 -14.34 -9.66
CA GLU A 27 -17.19 -12.99 -10.11
C GLU A 27 -15.94 -12.58 -9.35
N LYS A 28 -14.83 -12.53 -10.06
CA LYS A 28 -13.61 -11.90 -9.58
C LYS A 28 -14.00 -10.48 -9.19
N PRO A 29 -13.82 -10.05 -7.93
CA PRO A 29 -14.22 -8.72 -7.54
C PRO A 29 -13.55 -7.72 -8.48
N ALA A 30 -14.34 -6.89 -9.13
CA ALA A 30 -13.95 -6.01 -10.25
C ALA A 30 -12.84 -5.00 -9.94
N ASN A 31 -12.26 -5.02 -8.72
CA ASN A 31 -11.34 -4.03 -8.19
C ASN A 31 -10.12 -4.64 -7.47
N ASP A 32 -9.67 -5.84 -7.83
CA ASP A 32 -8.47 -6.42 -7.21
C ASP A 32 -7.24 -6.06 -8.05
N ASN A 33 -6.43 -5.13 -7.54
CA ASN A 33 -5.14 -4.81 -8.13
C ASN A 33 -4.14 -5.91 -7.72
N PRO A 34 -3.58 -6.70 -8.66
CA PRO A 34 -2.69 -7.81 -8.32
C PRO A 34 -1.42 -7.38 -7.59
N LEU A 35 -0.97 -6.13 -7.78
CA LEU A 35 0.17 -5.57 -7.05
C LEU A 35 -0.21 -4.95 -5.71
N PHE A 36 -1.52 -4.83 -5.41
CA PHE A 36 -1.99 -4.29 -4.14
C PHE A 36 -3.26 -5.02 -3.67
N PRO A 37 -3.15 -6.31 -3.27
CA PRO A 37 -4.31 -7.10 -2.89
C PRO A 37 -4.99 -6.56 -1.62
N LEU A 38 -6.32 -6.45 -1.65
CA LEU A 38 -7.15 -5.91 -0.58
C LEU A 38 -8.10 -6.95 0.05
N GLY A 39 -7.95 -8.23 -0.27
CA GLY A 39 -8.77 -9.31 0.32
C GLY A 39 -8.80 -9.23 1.85
N GLU A 40 -9.99 -9.36 2.44
CA GLU A 40 -10.19 -9.34 3.89
C GLU A 40 -9.43 -10.46 4.58
N GLY A 41 -8.92 -10.21 5.80
CA GLY A 41 -8.15 -11.16 6.59
C GLY A 41 -6.69 -11.31 6.14
N ARG A 42 -6.35 -10.89 4.93
CA ARG A 42 -4.96 -10.97 4.45
C ARG A 42 -4.05 -10.08 5.30
N SER A 43 -2.90 -10.62 5.68
CA SER A 43 -1.93 -9.90 6.51
C SER A 43 -0.49 -10.10 6.05
N TRP A 44 0.34 -9.11 6.36
CA TRP A 44 1.77 -9.07 6.06
C TRP A 44 2.54 -8.66 7.29
N THR A 45 3.54 -9.43 7.66
CA THR A 45 4.48 -9.05 8.72
C THR A 45 5.80 -8.64 8.09
N TYR A 46 6.27 -7.46 8.45
CA TYR A 46 7.52 -6.90 7.96
C TYR A 46 8.51 -6.70 9.10
N ARG A 47 9.79 -6.91 8.83
CA ARG A 47 10.90 -6.39 9.62
C ARG A 47 11.24 -4.99 9.14
N ILE A 48 11.38 -4.07 10.07
CA ILE A 48 11.85 -2.70 9.84
C ILE A 48 13.25 -2.60 10.46
N GLU A 49 14.22 -2.16 9.68
CA GLU A 49 15.58 -1.87 10.11
C GLU A 49 15.89 -0.41 9.76
N ILE A 50 16.27 0.38 10.76
CA ILE A 50 16.62 1.79 10.59
C ILE A 50 18.08 1.97 10.96
N SER A 51 18.91 2.33 9.98
CA SER A 51 20.30 2.71 10.18
C SER A 51 20.38 4.23 10.19
N TYR A 52 20.83 4.79 11.27
CA TYR A 52 20.97 6.24 11.43
C TYR A 52 22.38 6.70 11.08
N ASP A 53 22.47 7.85 10.39
CA ASP A 53 23.71 8.58 10.15
C ASP A 53 24.10 9.29 11.46
N ALA A 54 24.76 8.59 12.37
CA ALA A 54 25.24 9.09 13.66
C ALA A 54 26.77 8.96 13.75
N PRO A 55 27.44 9.73 14.65
CA PRO A 55 28.85 9.54 14.90
C PRO A 55 29.20 8.10 15.29
N GLU A 56 28.31 7.45 16.03
CA GLU A 56 28.34 6.01 16.29
C GLU A 56 27.11 5.40 15.62
N PRO A 57 27.24 4.79 14.43
CA PRO A 57 26.14 4.19 13.70
C PRO A 57 25.49 3.09 14.53
N TYR A 58 24.17 3.12 14.62
CA TYR A 58 23.38 2.05 15.24
C TYR A 58 22.19 1.67 14.35
N VAL A 59 21.72 0.45 14.53
CA VAL A 59 20.56 -0.06 13.80
C VAL A 59 19.44 -0.34 14.79
N ASP A 60 18.33 0.33 14.60
CA ASP A 60 17.08 0.02 15.29
C ASP A 60 16.29 -1.04 14.51
N ARG A 61 15.70 -2.01 15.22
CA ARG A 61 14.96 -3.12 14.61
C ARG A 61 13.60 -3.27 15.28
N SER A 62 12.58 -3.36 14.45
CA SER A 62 11.21 -3.63 14.88
C SER A 62 10.47 -4.48 13.85
N THR A 63 9.27 -4.91 14.21
CA THR A 63 8.35 -5.58 13.28
C THR A 63 7.04 -4.84 13.22
N ILE A 64 6.35 -4.89 12.09
CA ILE A 64 5.00 -4.38 11.92
C ILE A 64 4.16 -5.40 11.16
N THR A 65 2.94 -5.63 11.63
CA THR A 65 1.96 -6.45 10.92
C THR A 65 0.84 -5.57 10.39
N MET A 66 0.59 -5.66 9.09
CA MET A 66 -0.49 -4.98 8.40
C MET A 66 -1.59 -5.98 8.06
N THR A 67 -2.84 -5.69 8.42
CA THR A 67 -3.99 -6.57 8.16
C THR A 67 -5.09 -5.83 7.42
N ASN A 68 -5.63 -6.43 6.37
CA ASN A 68 -6.84 -5.94 5.72
C ASN A 68 -8.07 -6.33 6.53
N LEU A 69 -8.88 -5.36 6.88
CA LEU A 69 -10.12 -5.52 7.66
C LEU A 69 -11.39 -5.56 6.78
N GLY A 70 -11.20 -5.67 5.47
CA GLY A 70 -12.31 -5.72 4.52
C GLY A 70 -12.84 -4.34 4.11
N ARG A 71 -14.02 -4.36 3.49
CA ARG A 71 -14.71 -3.17 2.99
C ARG A 71 -15.42 -2.45 4.14
N VAL A 72 -15.35 -1.13 4.12
CA VAL A 72 -16.06 -0.26 5.05
C VAL A 72 -16.54 1.02 4.35
N ASP A 73 -17.66 1.54 4.76
CA ASP A 73 -18.07 2.88 4.36
C ASP A 73 -17.31 3.94 5.16
N LEU A 74 -16.82 4.95 4.46
CA LEU A 74 -16.26 6.15 5.07
C LEU A 74 -16.97 7.38 4.50
N ASN A 75 -17.92 7.93 5.24
CA ASN A 75 -18.70 9.12 4.85
C ASN A 75 -19.40 8.96 3.48
N GLY A 76 -20.00 7.81 3.21
CA GLY A 76 -20.70 7.50 1.97
C GLY A 76 -19.77 7.04 0.82
N VAL A 77 -18.49 6.81 1.10
CA VAL A 77 -17.52 6.30 0.13
C VAL A 77 -17.14 4.87 0.50
N GLU A 78 -17.34 3.91 -0.41
CA GLU A 78 -16.84 2.55 -0.23
C GLU A 78 -15.30 2.54 -0.24
N THR A 79 -14.71 1.96 0.81
CA THR A 79 -13.28 1.88 1.02
C THR A 79 -12.87 0.52 1.55
N TRP A 80 -11.58 0.23 1.50
CA TRP A 80 -10.96 -0.90 2.20
C TRP A 80 -10.15 -0.38 3.36
N ARG A 81 -10.37 -0.97 4.53
CA ARG A 81 -9.62 -0.60 5.73
C ARG A 81 -8.45 -1.55 5.93
N ARG A 82 -7.27 -0.98 6.11
CA ARG A 82 -6.04 -1.70 6.50
C ARG A 82 -5.56 -1.18 7.84
N ARG A 83 -5.17 -2.09 8.73
CA ARG A 83 -4.71 -1.75 10.09
C ARG A 83 -3.32 -2.29 10.34
N SER A 84 -2.48 -1.52 11.02
CA SER A 84 -1.25 -2.02 11.62
C SER A 84 -1.50 -2.55 13.04
N ASP A 85 -0.63 -3.45 13.52
CA ASP A 85 -0.64 -3.92 14.92
C ASP A 85 -0.32 -2.81 15.94
N TYR A 86 0.27 -1.69 15.50
CA TYR A 86 0.38 -0.46 16.30
C TYR A 86 -0.91 0.37 16.36
N GLY A 87 -2.01 -0.10 15.78
CA GLY A 87 -3.31 0.54 15.84
C GLY A 87 -3.54 1.68 14.82
N ASN A 88 -2.63 1.86 13.86
CA ASN A 88 -2.86 2.81 12.77
C ASN A 88 -3.81 2.21 11.74
N ASP A 89 -4.84 2.97 11.35
CA ASP A 89 -5.76 2.61 10.29
C ASP A 89 -5.53 3.43 9.03
N TYR A 90 -5.73 2.81 7.89
CA TYR A 90 -5.67 3.42 6.57
C TYR A 90 -6.91 3.05 5.77
N TRP A 91 -7.57 4.04 5.18
CA TRP A 91 -8.71 3.84 4.27
C TRP A 91 -8.24 4.00 2.84
N LEU A 92 -8.43 2.95 2.08
CA LEU A 92 -7.96 2.80 0.71
C LEU A 92 -9.15 2.77 -0.23
N LYS A 93 -9.08 3.50 -1.32
CA LYS A 93 -10.06 3.49 -2.41
C LYS A 93 -9.40 2.93 -3.65
N ILE A 94 -10.11 2.08 -4.39
CA ILE A 94 -9.72 1.64 -5.74
C ILE A 94 -10.71 2.23 -6.73
N ASP A 95 -10.20 2.82 -7.79
CA ASP A 95 -10.99 3.29 -8.93
C ASP A 95 -10.19 3.11 -10.24
N ASP A 96 -10.69 3.67 -11.33
CA ASP A 96 -10.07 3.63 -12.67
C ASP A 96 -8.69 4.29 -12.73
N LYS A 97 -8.34 5.13 -11.75
CA LYS A 97 -7.03 5.79 -11.62
C LYS A 97 -6.04 4.99 -10.79
N GLY A 98 -6.50 4.00 -10.02
CA GLY A 98 -5.63 3.12 -9.23
C GLY A 98 -6.03 2.97 -7.77
N VAL A 99 -5.04 2.76 -6.92
CA VAL A 99 -5.18 2.61 -5.48
C VAL A 99 -4.79 3.91 -4.79
N HIS A 100 -5.70 4.46 -4.00
CA HIS A 100 -5.51 5.73 -3.30
C HIS A 100 -5.78 5.57 -1.80
N ARG A 101 -4.92 6.14 -0.97
CA ARG A 101 -5.26 6.38 0.43
C ARG A 101 -6.06 7.68 0.52
N ILE A 102 -7.20 7.64 1.18
CA ILE A 102 -8.07 8.81 1.34
C ILE A 102 -8.19 9.29 2.78
N ALA A 103 -7.84 8.43 3.74
CA ALA A 103 -7.82 8.78 5.16
C ALA A 103 -6.83 7.89 5.93
N SER A 104 -6.46 8.38 7.11
CA SER A 104 -5.71 7.61 8.10
C SER A 104 -6.19 7.95 9.52
N ARG A 105 -5.86 7.08 10.47
CA ARG A 105 -6.10 7.30 11.90
C ARG A 105 -4.96 6.70 12.69
N THR A 106 -4.41 7.44 13.61
CA THR A 106 -3.48 6.94 14.64
C THR A 106 -4.26 6.53 15.90
N PRO A 107 -3.65 5.82 16.86
CA PRO A 107 -4.31 5.52 18.15
C PRO A 107 -4.74 6.76 18.93
N ASN A 108 -4.11 7.91 18.68
CA ASN A 108 -4.43 9.17 19.35
C ASN A 108 -5.62 9.92 18.72
N ASP A 109 -6.02 9.53 17.50
CA ASP A 109 -7.13 10.16 16.79
C ASP A 109 -8.45 9.49 17.17
N LYS A 110 -9.45 10.29 17.51
CA LYS A 110 -10.81 9.80 17.84
C LYS A 110 -11.56 9.28 16.60
N VAL A 111 -11.31 9.90 15.46
CA VAL A 111 -11.98 9.62 14.17
C VAL A 111 -10.95 9.52 13.04
N ALA A 112 -11.37 9.01 11.88
CA ALA A 112 -10.56 9.03 10.68
C ALA A 112 -10.25 10.47 10.26
N VAL A 113 -8.98 10.75 9.96
CA VAL A 113 -8.52 12.04 9.43
C VAL A 113 -8.38 11.90 7.92
N LEU A 114 -9.18 12.67 7.19
CA LEU A 114 -9.13 12.68 5.73
C LEU A 114 -7.81 13.28 5.24
N ASP A 115 -7.21 12.67 4.24
CA ASP A 115 -6.11 13.30 3.51
C ASP A 115 -6.63 14.55 2.77
N ARG A 116 -5.83 15.62 2.69
CA ARG A 116 -6.22 16.86 1.97
C ARG A 116 -6.55 16.60 0.49
N ALA A 117 -5.86 15.62 -0.09
CA ALA A 117 -6.14 15.06 -1.41
C ALA A 117 -5.85 13.56 -1.36
N PRO A 118 -6.56 12.72 -2.15
CA PRO A 118 -6.24 11.30 -2.24
C PRO A 118 -4.76 11.07 -2.55
N ARG A 119 -4.10 10.25 -1.76
CA ARG A 119 -2.68 9.90 -1.97
C ARG A 119 -2.60 8.67 -2.85
N THR A 120 -2.16 8.85 -4.09
CA THR A 120 -1.95 7.73 -4.99
C THR A 120 -0.87 6.80 -4.44
N VAL A 121 -1.26 5.58 -4.10
CA VAL A 121 -0.35 4.49 -3.69
C VAL A 121 0.19 3.80 -4.92
N LEU A 122 -0.70 3.36 -5.81
CA LEU A 122 -0.35 2.77 -7.11
C LEU A 122 -1.32 3.28 -8.17
N PRO A 123 -0.86 3.83 -9.30
CA PRO A 123 -1.73 4.13 -10.44
C PRO A 123 -2.27 2.83 -11.06
N ALA A 124 -3.42 2.92 -11.73
CA ALA A 124 -4.04 1.77 -12.39
C ALA A 124 -3.16 1.18 -13.49
N LYS A 125 -2.39 2.03 -14.16
CA LYS A 125 -1.43 1.63 -15.19
C LYS A 125 -0.02 1.99 -14.74
N LEU A 126 0.86 1.01 -14.72
CA LEU A 126 2.26 1.17 -14.40
C LEU A 126 3.09 1.05 -15.69
N SER A 127 3.66 2.15 -16.12
CA SER A 127 4.60 2.20 -17.24
C SER A 127 5.84 3.01 -16.85
N LYS A 128 6.96 2.82 -17.56
CA LYS A 128 8.20 3.57 -17.28
C LYS A 128 8.10 5.04 -17.66
N GLU A 129 7.18 5.38 -18.54
CA GLU A 129 6.95 6.74 -19.03
C GLU A 129 6.04 7.54 -18.08
N GLU A 130 5.21 6.86 -17.30
CA GLU A 130 4.24 7.49 -16.43
C GLU A 130 4.85 7.85 -15.08
N LYS A 131 4.64 9.11 -14.68
CA LYS A 131 5.02 9.61 -13.37
C LYS A 131 3.79 10.07 -12.62
N TRP A 132 3.80 9.85 -11.31
CA TRP A 132 2.76 10.38 -10.43
C TRP A 132 3.37 11.03 -9.20
N THR A 133 2.60 11.85 -8.53
CA THR A 133 3.03 12.53 -7.32
C THR A 133 2.17 12.12 -6.14
N THR A 134 2.76 12.09 -4.97
CA THR A 134 2.04 11.95 -3.70
C THR A 134 2.72 12.77 -2.63
N THR A 135 2.00 13.09 -1.58
CA THR A 135 2.58 13.80 -0.42
C THR A 135 3.36 12.84 0.47
N THR A 136 4.47 13.31 1.02
CA THR A 136 5.32 12.59 1.95
C THR A 136 5.80 13.49 3.09
N VAL A 137 6.40 12.89 4.10
CA VAL A 137 7.07 13.58 5.21
C VAL A 137 8.46 12.96 5.42
N PRO A 138 9.44 13.70 5.94
CA PRO A 138 10.70 13.13 6.36
C PRO A 138 10.51 12.17 7.54
N TYR A 139 11.26 11.08 7.56
CA TYR A 139 11.24 10.11 8.67
C TYR A 139 12.36 10.35 9.67
N PHE A 140 13.53 10.84 9.21
CA PHE A 140 14.75 10.92 10.01
C PHE A 140 15.21 12.33 10.29
N LEU A 141 14.66 13.34 9.63
CA LEU A 141 15.10 14.72 9.73
C LEU A 141 14.81 15.31 11.13
N LYS A 142 15.72 15.03 12.06
CA LYS A 142 15.70 15.51 13.46
C LYS A 142 16.97 16.30 13.72
N ARG A 143 16.92 17.28 14.66
CA ARG A 143 18.13 17.90 15.15
C ARG A 143 18.86 16.98 16.14
N ARG A 144 20.15 16.73 15.93
CA ARG A 144 20.93 15.75 16.69
C ARG A 144 21.07 16.08 18.17
N ASN A 145 21.23 17.34 18.52
CA ASN A 145 21.59 17.78 19.87
C ASN A 145 20.45 18.51 20.59
N GLU A 146 19.22 18.35 20.20
CA GLU A 146 18.06 18.93 20.86
C GLU A 146 17.27 17.87 21.62
N TRP A 147 16.93 18.16 22.86
CA TRP A 147 16.06 17.32 23.68
C TRP A 147 14.87 18.14 24.22
N PRO A 148 13.63 17.65 24.09
CA PRO A 148 13.25 16.46 23.33
C PRO A 148 13.57 16.66 21.84
N GLN A 149 13.87 15.55 21.12
CA GLN A 149 14.12 15.59 19.69
C GLN A 149 12.82 15.93 18.95
N GLU A 150 12.53 17.19 18.82
CA GLU A 150 11.35 17.66 18.12
C GLU A 150 11.60 17.79 16.62
N PHE A 151 10.61 17.42 15.82
CA PHE A 151 10.53 17.85 14.44
C PHE A 151 10.09 19.31 14.39
N LYS A 152 10.97 20.25 14.73
CA LYS A 152 10.66 21.69 14.70
C LYS A 152 10.21 22.22 13.33
N TYR A 153 10.37 21.41 12.29
CA TYR A 153 10.02 21.75 10.91
C TYR A 153 8.85 20.93 10.37
N VAL A 154 8.16 20.14 11.19
CA VAL A 154 7.05 19.26 10.74
C VAL A 154 6.01 20.04 9.95
N ASP A 155 5.68 21.27 10.35
CA ASP A 155 4.67 22.04 9.65
C ASP A 155 5.10 22.50 8.26
N ARG A 156 6.41 22.75 8.05
CA ARG A 156 6.96 23.11 6.72
C ARG A 156 7.11 21.89 5.80
N PHE A 157 7.23 20.67 6.37
CA PHE A 157 7.52 19.45 5.62
C PHE A 157 6.40 18.43 5.65
N ARG A 158 5.19 18.81 6.08
CA ARG A 158 4.02 17.92 6.12
C ARG A 158 3.54 17.46 4.75
N ASP A 159 3.70 18.30 3.74
CA ASP A 159 3.12 18.09 2.42
C ASP A 159 4.20 18.17 1.32
N LEU A 160 5.36 17.54 1.56
CA LEU A 160 6.39 17.44 0.56
C LEU A 160 5.90 16.58 -0.61
N THR A 161 6.10 17.06 -1.81
CA THR A 161 5.75 16.30 -3.01
C THR A 161 6.85 15.33 -3.37
N MET A 162 6.53 14.03 -3.38
CA MET A 162 7.41 13.00 -3.91
C MET A 162 6.92 12.57 -5.29
N THR A 163 7.81 12.59 -6.26
CA THR A 163 7.54 12.14 -7.62
C THR A 163 7.98 10.69 -7.77
N TYR A 164 7.06 9.84 -8.14
CA TYR A 164 7.25 8.41 -8.37
C TYR A 164 7.29 8.07 -9.85
N ALA A 165 8.06 7.03 -10.17
CA ALA A 165 8.09 6.40 -11.48
C ALA A 165 8.44 4.92 -11.34
N VAL A 166 8.12 4.12 -12.35
CA VAL A 166 8.61 2.74 -12.46
C VAL A 166 10.09 2.77 -12.82
N GLU A 167 10.95 2.28 -11.91
CA GLU A 167 12.40 2.16 -12.15
C GLU A 167 12.73 0.88 -12.93
N ALA A 168 12.07 -0.24 -12.59
CA ALA A 168 12.26 -1.51 -13.26
C ALA A 168 11.02 -2.41 -13.17
N THR A 169 10.88 -3.31 -14.12
CA THR A 169 9.85 -4.36 -14.16
C THR A 169 10.50 -5.74 -14.15
N ASP A 170 9.71 -6.77 -13.94
CA ASP A 170 10.14 -8.18 -13.96
C ASP A 170 11.33 -8.48 -13.02
N GLN A 171 11.31 -7.81 -11.87
CA GLN A 171 12.35 -8.00 -10.86
C GLN A 171 12.13 -9.29 -10.08
N LYS A 172 13.25 -9.90 -9.65
CA LYS A 172 13.25 -11.01 -8.68
C LYS A 172 13.65 -10.44 -7.33
N VAL A 173 12.91 -10.78 -6.29
CA VAL A 173 13.13 -10.30 -4.92
C VAL A 173 13.08 -11.50 -3.98
N SER A 174 14.15 -11.71 -3.20
CA SER A 174 14.20 -12.73 -2.15
C SER A 174 14.05 -12.09 -0.78
N THR A 175 13.12 -12.61 0.02
CA THR A 175 12.88 -12.18 1.39
C THR A 175 12.74 -13.40 2.30
N PRO A 176 12.71 -13.28 3.63
CA PRO A 176 12.39 -14.40 4.51
C PRO A 176 11.01 -15.03 4.24
N ALA A 177 10.08 -14.31 3.61
CA ALA A 177 8.78 -14.85 3.21
C ALA A 177 8.83 -15.73 1.96
N GLY A 178 9.95 -15.73 1.21
CA GLY A 178 10.15 -16.52 -0.01
C GLY A 178 10.74 -15.70 -1.16
N ASP A 179 10.81 -16.37 -2.32
CA ASP A 179 11.31 -15.80 -3.57
C ASP A 179 10.14 -15.36 -4.43
N PHE A 180 10.18 -14.13 -4.92
CA PHE A 180 9.13 -13.50 -5.73
C PHE A 180 9.69 -13.12 -7.09
N SER A 181 8.89 -13.24 -8.14
CA SER A 181 9.23 -12.87 -9.52
C SER A 181 8.14 -12.00 -10.15
N GLY A 182 8.48 -11.33 -11.25
CA GLY A 182 7.57 -10.42 -11.92
C GLY A 182 7.27 -9.14 -11.11
N CYS A 183 8.14 -8.82 -10.15
CA CYS A 183 7.94 -7.66 -9.29
C CYS A 183 8.23 -6.36 -10.06
N VAL A 184 7.54 -5.30 -9.67
CA VAL A 184 7.74 -3.94 -10.18
C VAL A 184 8.49 -3.16 -9.10
N LEU A 185 9.61 -2.56 -9.48
CA LEU A 185 10.34 -1.59 -8.66
C LEU A 185 9.87 -0.17 -9.00
N ILE A 186 9.37 0.50 -8.00
CA ILE A 186 8.92 1.89 -8.04
C ILE A 186 9.92 2.74 -7.25
N LYS A 187 10.31 3.89 -7.83
CA LYS A 187 11.19 4.86 -7.19
C LYS A 187 10.49 6.20 -7.02
N GLY A 188 10.47 6.70 -5.81
CA GLY A 188 10.04 8.05 -5.46
C GLY A 188 11.23 8.95 -5.13
N VAL A 189 11.20 10.19 -5.58
CA VAL A 189 12.25 11.17 -5.27
C VAL A 189 11.61 12.50 -4.85
N THR A 190 12.15 13.08 -3.77
CA THR A 190 11.84 14.44 -3.33
C THR A 190 13.15 15.18 -3.10
N PRO A 191 13.48 16.21 -3.89
CA PRO A 191 14.55 17.12 -3.54
C PRO A 191 14.12 17.95 -2.32
N LEU A 192 14.94 18.00 -1.30
CA LEU A 192 14.72 18.83 -0.12
C LEU A 192 15.96 19.67 0.16
N HIS A 193 15.77 20.98 0.27
CA HIS A 193 16.80 21.93 0.61
C HIS A 193 16.44 22.60 1.94
N ILE A 194 17.33 22.51 2.92
CA ILE A 194 17.13 23.03 4.27
C ILE A 194 18.05 24.22 4.48
N TRP A 195 17.48 25.37 4.85
CA TRP A 195 18.25 26.54 5.17
C TRP A 195 19.04 26.34 6.47
N HIS A 196 20.36 26.54 6.38
CA HIS A 196 21.27 26.48 7.54
C HIS A 196 21.67 27.90 7.97
N GLU A 197 21.09 28.38 9.05
CA GLU A 197 21.23 29.77 9.53
C GLU A 197 22.68 30.20 9.79
N ARG A 198 23.48 29.32 10.43
CA ARG A 198 24.88 29.64 10.74
C ARG A 198 25.77 29.75 9.53
N GLU A 199 25.55 28.95 8.52
CA GLU A 199 26.35 28.92 7.31
C GLU A 199 25.75 29.77 6.20
N MET A 200 24.57 30.35 6.44
CA MET A 200 23.84 31.19 5.48
C MET A 200 23.71 30.52 4.10
N THR A 201 23.44 29.22 4.09
CA THR A 201 23.35 28.42 2.87
C THR A 201 22.30 27.33 2.98
N TYR A 202 21.88 26.79 1.83
CA TYR A 202 21.02 25.62 1.79
C TYR A 202 21.86 24.34 1.88
N LYS A 203 21.37 23.37 2.62
CA LYS A 203 21.90 22.00 2.71
C LYS A 203 20.94 21.05 2.03
N GLU A 204 21.48 20.12 1.28
CA GLU A 204 20.69 19.12 0.61
C GLU A 204 20.33 17.98 1.57
N ALA A 205 19.07 17.55 1.50
CA ALA A 205 18.53 16.40 2.21
C ALA A 205 17.54 15.66 1.29
N PRO A 206 18.01 15.11 0.15
CA PRO A 206 17.13 14.43 -0.78
C PRO A 206 16.50 13.21 -0.13
N MET A 207 15.24 12.94 -0.45
CA MET A 207 14.57 11.72 -0.02
C MET A 207 14.36 10.82 -1.22
N VAL A 208 14.78 9.57 -1.09
CA VAL A 208 14.60 8.55 -2.13
C VAL A 208 13.89 7.36 -1.51
N ASN A 209 12.79 6.96 -2.13
CA ASN A 209 12.01 5.80 -1.74
C ASN A 209 12.04 4.76 -2.86
N ARG A 210 12.27 3.50 -2.55
CA ARG A 210 12.16 2.37 -3.47
C ARG A 210 11.24 1.34 -2.90
N GLU A 211 10.30 0.87 -3.70
CA GLU A 211 9.25 -0.07 -3.29
C GLU A 211 9.15 -1.18 -4.32
N TRP A 212 9.21 -2.43 -3.86
CA TRP A 212 9.05 -3.62 -4.69
C TRP A 212 7.68 -4.23 -4.46
N TYR A 213 6.83 -4.14 -5.47
CA TYR A 213 5.50 -4.73 -5.48
C TYR A 213 5.50 -5.99 -6.34
N CYS A 214 5.08 -7.12 -5.77
CA CYS A 214 5.04 -8.40 -6.46
C CYS A 214 3.61 -8.88 -6.67
N PRO A 215 3.31 -9.55 -7.82
CA PRO A 215 1.97 -10.02 -8.15
C PRO A 215 1.38 -10.91 -7.06
N ASN A 216 0.12 -10.68 -6.72
CA ASN A 216 -0.67 -11.42 -5.73
C ASN A 216 -0.16 -11.35 -4.28
N VAL A 217 0.92 -10.63 -4.03
CA VAL A 217 1.52 -10.43 -2.71
C VAL A 217 1.41 -8.97 -2.27
N GLY A 218 1.69 -8.03 -3.17
CA GLY A 218 1.79 -6.62 -2.84
C GLY A 218 3.23 -6.20 -2.53
N LEU A 219 3.39 -5.26 -1.61
CA LEU A 219 4.70 -4.76 -1.20
C LEU A 219 5.50 -5.88 -0.49
N VAL A 220 6.68 -6.20 -0.99
CA VAL A 220 7.59 -7.20 -0.40
C VAL A 220 8.84 -6.57 0.21
N GLN A 221 9.26 -5.42 -0.30
CA GLN A 221 10.40 -4.67 0.21
C GLN A 221 10.22 -3.18 -0.02
N LEU A 222 10.71 -2.38 0.93
CA LEU A 222 10.80 -0.92 0.82
C LEU A 222 12.15 -0.48 1.34
N GLU A 223 12.77 0.48 0.64
CA GLU A 223 13.95 1.21 1.11
C GLU A 223 13.66 2.71 1.07
N ARG A 224 13.94 3.39 2.18
CA ARG A 224 13.84 4.83 2.29
C ARG A 224 15.17 5.41 2.70
N HIS A 225 15.73 6.26 1.83
CA HIS A 225 16.99 6.96 2.05
C HIS A 225 16.71 8.44 2.26
N GLU A 226 17.21 8.97 3.36
CA GLU A 226 17.15 10.40 3.69
C GLU A 226 18.54 10.88 4.15
N PRO A 227 19.53 10.91 3.24
CA PRO A 227 20.88 11.42 3.57
C PRO A 227 20.82 12.94 3.79
N THR A 228 21.73 13.45 4.58
CA THR A 228 21.88 14.90 4.77
C THR A 228 23.35 15.31 4.86
N THR A 229 23.69 16.40 4.20
CA THR A 229 25.01 17.05 4.32
C THR A 229 25.11 17.95 5.55
N ALA A 230 23.99 18.20 6.23
CA ALA A 230 23.92 19.05 7.39
C ALA A 230 24.25 18.28 8.68
N ARG A 231 25.44 18.47 9.25
CA ARG A 231 25.92 17.76 10.46
C ARG A 231 25.00 17.86 11.69
N PHE A 232 24.16 18.88 11.78
CA PHE A 232 23.22 19.08 12.89
C PHE A 232 21.87 18.36 12.67
N PHE A 233 21.60 17.84 11.48
CA PHE A 233 20.47 16.96 11.22
C PHE A 233 20.90 15.49 11.23
N GLN A 234 19.95 14.65 11.59
CA GLN A 234 20.08 13.21 11.48
C GLN A 234 19.51 12.75 10.16
N GLY A 235 20.30 12.08 9.36
CA GLY A 235 19.86 11.30 8.21
C GLY A 235 19.74 9.84 8.56
N GLY A 236 19.37 9.01 7.56
CA GLY A 236 19.30 7.57 7.74
C GLY A 236 18.75 6.80 6.55
N VAL A 237 18.73 5.50 6.73
CA VAL A 237 18.16 4.53 5.80
C VAL A 237 17.20 3.63 6.56
N MET A 238 15.97 3.53 6.09
CA MET A 238 15.00 2.53 6.55
C MET A 238 14.86 1.44 5.49
N ARG A 239 14.89 0.20 5.95
CA ARG A 239 14.51 -0.98 5.15
C ARG A 239 13.34 -1.67 5.80
N MET A 240 12.34 -1.99 4.99
CA MET A 240 11.21 -2.82 5.39
C MET A 240 11.22 -4.06 4.50
N THR A 241 11.27 -5.24 5.10
CA THR A 241 11.38 -6.53 4.39
C THR A 241 10.29 -7.48 4.85
N LEU A 242 9.58 -8.08 3.91
CA LEU A 242 8.51 -9.04 4.20
C LEU A 242 9.07 -10.29 4.87
N LEU A 243 8.57 -10.60 6.07
CA LEU A 243 8.90 -11.81 6.85
C LEU A 243 7.92 -12.94 6.58
N SER A 244 6.65 -12.61 6.47
CA SER A 244 5.58 -13.58 6.21
C SER A 244 4.33 -12.90 5.69
N THR A 245 3.49 -13.66 4.99
CA THR A 245 2.13 -13.27 4.61
C THR A 245 1.16 -14.38 4.96
N LYS A 246 -0.07 -14.00 5.34
CA LYS A 246 -1.18 -14.93 5.54
C LYS A 246 -2.34 -14.48 4.67
N SER A 247 -2.96 -15.42 3.98
CA SER A 247 -4.25 -15.28 3.30
C SER A 247 -5.17 -16.33 3.88
N PHE A 248 -6.40 -15.95 4.18
CA PHE A 248 -7.45 -16.88 4.61
C PHE A 248 -8.29 -17.27 3.41
#